data_cbd1c2f5a9e918c782275ea718b1e460
#
_entry.id   cbd1c2f5a9e918c782275ea718b1e460
#
_cell.length_a   1.000
_cell.length_b   1.000
_cell.length_c   1.000
_cell.angle_alpha   90.00
_cell.angle_beta   90.00
_cell.angle_gamma   90.00
#
_symmetry.space_group_name_H-M   'P 1'
#
loop_
_entity.id
_entity.type
_entity.pdbx_description
1 polymer ?
#
loop_
_entity_poly.entity_id
_entity_poly.type
_entity_poly.pdbx_seq_one_letter_code
_entity_poly.pdbx_strand_id
1 'polypeptide(L)'
;MQLPAALRTRRDIVEGLDRWAAASVRATADEAAVLVMASAAGGLLWAVGDVDQLERLVPDVLVGHGPGLRWATVPRAVRLPDDALASAGIERRTSWDRFTTDAAPAAQPGQDTVVALDPVREADAIGACLELANPGTHARPGAAADETWWGVRDGDGVVGVLAAATRPGPTAPTVHLHGLGVVPAARGRGLGAALAAAATRHALSAGAPWVSLSMYADNVHARRVYDALGFRVDVENVGYGPPGATRP
;
A
#
# COMPACT_ATOMS: atom_id res chain seq x y z
N MET A 1 15.42 15.51 4.09
CA MET A 1 14.59 15.07 5.23
C MET A 1 15.49 14.38 6.27
N GLN A 2 15.53 14.87 7.51
CA GLN A 2 16.28 14.22 8.59
C GLN A 2 15.32 13.43 9.47
N LEU A 3 15.29 12.11 9.26
CA LEU A 3 14.58 11.18 10.13
C LEU A 3 15.53 10.61 11.20
N PRO A 4 15.00 10.22 12.37
CA PRO A 4 15.73 9.44 13.36
C PRO A 4 16.41 8.21 12.73
N ALA A 5 17.59 7.87 13.24
CA ALA A 5 18.38 6.77 12.68
C ALA A 5 17.61 5.42 12.67
N ALA A 6 16.87 5.16 13.74
CA ALA A 6 16.04 3.95 13.88
C ALA A 6 14.98 3.78 12.79
N LEU A 7 14.51 4.88 12.20
CA LEU A 7 13.47 4.84 11.17
C LEU A 7 14.01 4.68 9.75
N ARG A 8 15.29 5.02 9.50
CA ARG A 8 15.85 5.10 8.13
C ARG A 8 15.94 3.76 7.42
N THR A 9 15.97 2.66 8.15
CA THR A 9 16.06 1.29 7.62
C THR A 9 14.73 0.56 7.57
N ARG A 10 13.66 1.17 8.05
CA ARG A 10 12.32 0.58 7.99
C ARG A 10 11.86 0.45 6.54
N ARG A 11 11.29 -0.71 6.19
CA ARG A 11 10.84 -1.02 4.82
C ARG A 11 9.79 -0.03 4.31
N ASP A 12 8.83 0.37 5.15
CA ASP A 12 7.79 1.34 4.82
C ASP A 12 8.34 2.75 4.53
N ILE A 13 9.41 3.14 5.23
CA ILE A 13 10.10 4.41 5.00
C ILE A 13 10.94 4.35 3.73
N VAL A 14 11.73 3.30 3.56
CA VAL A 14 12.63 3.14 2.40
C VAL A 14 11.85 3.16 1.09
N GLU A 15 10.76 2.39 0.98
CA GLU A 15 9.91 2.37 -0.21
C GLU A 15 9.18 3.70 -0.49
N GLY A 16 8.99 4.50 0.52
CA GLY A 16 8.33 5.79 0.42
C GLY A 16 9.27 6.97 0.20
N LEU A 17 10.59 6.78 0.03
CA LEU A 17 11.57 7.87 0.00
C LEU A 17 11.25 8.96 -1.03
N ASP A 18 10.79 8.59 -2.23
CA ASP A 18 10.42 9.54 -3.27
C ASP A 18 9.18 10.36 -2.87
N ARG A 19 8.20 9.72 -2.24
CA ARG A 19 7.01 10.36 -1.68
C ARG A 19 7.38 11.28 -0.53
N TRP A 20 8.27 10.84 0.34
CA TRP A 20 8.71 11.58 1.50
C TRP A 20 9.64 12.75 1.18
N ALA A 21 10.23 12.81 -0.03
CA ALA A 21 11.11 13.90 -0.44
C ALA A 21 10.44 15.28 -0.33
N ALA A 22 9.13 15.35 -0.58
CA ALA A 22 8.33 16.56 -0.45
C ALA A 22 7.72 16.78 0.96
N ALA A 23 7.93 15.84 1.89
CA ALA A 23 7.36 15.93 3.22
C ALA A 23 8.17 16.84 4.15
N SER A 24 7.46 17.59 5.00
CA SER A 24 8.03 18.29 6.15
C SER A 24 7.99 17.37 7.36
N VAL A 25 9.12 17.21 8.05
CA VAL A 25 9.13 16.59 9.38
C VAL A 25 8.59 17.62 10.38
N ARG A 26 7.48 17.31 11.04
CA ARG A 26 6.82 18.22 12.00
C ARG A 26 7.21 17.95 13.44
N ALA A 27 7.41 16.68 13.78
CA ALA A 27 7.86 16.26 15.09
C ALA A 27 8.70 14.99 15.00
N THR A 28 9.67 14.84 15.90
CA THR A 28 10.51 13.65 16.02
C THR A 28 10.80 13.33 17.47
N ALA A 29 10.99 12.04 17.72
CA ALA A 29 11.62 11.50 18.91
C ALA A 29 12.63 10.43 18.46
N ASP A 30 13.29 9.71 19.35
CA ASP A 30 14.39 8.79 19.00
C ASP A 30 13.96 7.69 18.02
N GLU A 31 12.72 7.19 18.14
CA GLU A 31 12.17 6.09 17.36
C GLU A 31 10.83 6.43 16.70
N ALA A 32 10.47 7.72 16.63
CA ALA A 32 9.21 8.16 16.03
C ALA A 32 9.36 9.44 15.21
N ALA A 33 8.53 9.61 14.21
CA ALA A 33 8.42 10.82 13.41
C ALA A 33 6.99 11.06 12.93
N VAL A 34 6.60 12.34 12.86
CA VAL A 34 5.37 12.80 12.22
C VAL A 34 5.72 13.65 11.01
N LEU A 35 5.28 13.21 9.85
CA LEU A 35 5.53 13.80 8.54
C LEU A 35 4.25 14.44 8.02
N VAL A 36 4.36 15.63 7.43
CA VAL A 36 3.22 16.26 6.74
C VAL A 36 3.65 16.64 5.33
N MET A 37 2.89 16.17 4.35
CA MET A 37 3.01 16.59 2.95
C MET A 37 1.87 17.55 2.62
N ALA A 38 2.22 18.71 2.06
CA ALA A 38 1.22 19.61 1.51
C ALA A 38 0.76 19.10 0.14
N SER A 39 -0.54 19.19 -0.13
CA SER A 39 -1.12 18.96 -1.45
C SER A 39 -2.19 20.01 -1.75
N ALA A 40 -2.56 20.17 -3.02
CA ALA A 40 -3.64 21.10 -3.42
C ALA A 40 -4.98 20.73 -2.78
N ALA A 41 -5.18 19.47 -2.41
CA ALA A 41 -6.42 18.97 -1.80
C ALA A 41 -6.35 18.90 -0.25
N GLY A 42 -5.32 19.48 0.38
CA GLY A 42 -5.09 19.45 1.83
C GLY A 42 -3.86 18.66 2.25
N GLY A 43 -3.51 18.75 3.53
CA GLY A 43 -2.35 18.06 4.12
C GLY A 43 -2.53 16.55 4.21
N LEU A 44 -1.45 15.81 4.01
CA LEU A 44 -1.37 14.38 4.29
C LEU A 44 -0.39 14.18 5.46
N LEU A 45 -0.88 13.69 6.59
CA LEU A 45 -0.07 13.36 7.75
C LEU A 45 0.27 11.86 7.74
N TRP A 46 1.52 11.55 8.03
CA TRP A 46 1.99 10.19 8.23
C TRP A 46 2.84 10.11 9.50
N ALA A 47 2.41 9.28 10.44
CA ALA A 47 3.13 9.01 11.66
C ALA A 47 3.76 7.61 11.60
N VAL A 48 5.03 7.51 11.98
CA VAL A 48 5.80 6.26 11.91
C VAL A 48 6.68 6.10 13.15
N GLY A 49 6.79 4.89 13.65
CA GLY A 49 7.70 4.56 14.73
C GLY A 49 7.03 4.01 15.97
N ASP A 50 7.66 4.27 17.10
CA ASP A 50 7.25 3.79 18.41
C ASP A 50 5.90 4.38 18.85
N VAL A 51 5.02 3.52 19.38
CA VAL A 51 3.63 3.87 19.72
C VAL A 51 3.57 4.92 20.82
N ASP A 52 4.32 4.74 21.90
CA ASP A 52 4.26 5.62 23.06
C ASP A 52 4.80 7.03 22.72
N GLN A 53 5.81 7.09 21.87
CA GLN A 53 6.34 8.35 21.37
C GLN A 53 5.33 9.04 20.44
N LEU A 54 4.66 8.29 19.57
CA LEU A 54 3.64 8.84 18.67
C LEU A 54 2.39 9.32 19.40
N GLU A 55 1.98 8.67 20.48
CA GLU A 55 0.87 9.14 21.32
C GLU A 55 1.13 10.50 21.96
N ARG A 56 2.41 10.86 22.14
CA ARG A 56 2.81 12.21 22.60
C ARG A 56 2.95 13.22 21.45
N LEU A 57 3.50 12.79 20.31
CA LEU A 57 3.85 13.71 19.21
C LEU A 57 2.66 14.06 18.32
N VAL A 58 1.82 13.08 17.99
CA VAL A 58 0.75 13.25 16.98
C VAL A 58 -0.31 14.26 17.43
N PRO A 59 -0.79 14.26 18.69
CA PRO A 59 -1.79 15.23 19.14
C PRO A 59 -1.32 16.68 18.97
N ASP A 60 -0.10 17.01 19.35
CA ASP A 60 0.44 18.37 19.21
C ASP A 60 0.52 18.81 17.74
N VAL A 61 0.90 17.88 16.83
CA VAL A 61 0.93 18.18 15.40
C VAL A 61 -0.48 18.37 14.83
N LEU A 62 -1.47 17.60 15.28
CA LEU A 62 -2.87 17.74 14.85
C LEU A 62 -3.43 19.09 15.30
N VAL A 63 -3.25 19.45 16.57
CA VAL A 63 -3.70 20.73 17.11
C VAL A 63 -3.00 21.92 16.42
N GLY A 64 -1.68 21.85 16.23
CA GLY A 64 -0.91 22.90 15.58
C GLY A 64 -1.19 23.02 14.07
N HIS A 65 -1.61 21.96 13.41
CA HIS A 65 -2.01 21.99 12.00
C HIS A 65 -3.42 22.58 11.82
N GLY A 66 -4.33 22.28 12.74
CA GLY A 66 -5.74 22.66 12.64
C GLY A 66 -6.46 21.96 11.49
N PRO A 67 -7.65 22.45 11.11
CA PRO A 67 -8.40 21.92 9.97
C PRO A 67 -7.62 22.05 8.65
N GLY A 68 -7.78 21.10 7.75
CA GLY A 68 -7.14 21.11 6.43
C GLY A 68 -6.33 19.86 6.13
N LEU A 69 -6.29 18.89 7.04
CA LEU A 69 -5.81 17.55 6.71
C LEU A 69 -6.83 16.84 5.84
N ARG A 70 -6.38 16.43 4.65
CA ARG A 70 -7.14 15.51 3.80
C ARG A 70 -7.12 14.10 4.35
N TRP A 71 -6.01 13.69 4.94
CA TRP A 71 -5.82 12.36 5.49
C TRP A 71 -4.69 12.31 6.51
N ALA A 72 -4.87 11.53 7.56
CA ALA A 72 -3.81 11.17 8.48
C ALA A 72 -3.72 9.64 8.59
N THR A 73 -2.50 9.12 8.57
CA THR A 73 -2.20 7.70 8.78
C THR A 73 -1.28 7.56 9.97
N VAL A 74 -1.67 6.70 10.91
CA VAL A 74 -0.87 6.38 12.08
C VAL A 74 -0.86 4.86 12.31
N PRO A 75 0.13 4.29 13.02
CA PRO A 75 0.07 2.90 13.46
C PRO A 75 -1.22 2.65 14.25
N ARG A 76 -1.86 1.50 14.01
CA ARG A 76 -3.20 1.19 14.58
C ARG A 76 -3.23 1.14 16.10
N ALA A 77 -2.12 0.82 16.74
CA ALA A 77 -1.98 0.77 18.18
C ALA A 77 -1.97 2.16 18.84
N VAL A 78 -1.65 3.23 18.08
CA VAL A 78 -1.62 4.61 18.59
C VAL A 78 -3.03 5.08 18.92
N ARG A 79 -3.20 5.57 20.13
CA ARG A 79 -4.46 6.16 20.62
C ARG A 79 -4.37 7.68 20.53
N LEU A 80 -5.30 8.27 19.80
CA LEU A 80 -5.37 9.72 19.64
C LEU A 80 -6.54 10.27 20.46
N PRO A 81 -6.34 11.38 21.21
CA PRO A 81 -7.40 12.05 21.93
C PRO A 81 -8.46 12.62 20.98
N ASP A 82 -9.73 12.55 21.38
CA ASP A 82 -10.86 13.00 20.56
C ASP A 82 -10.82 14.52 20.30
N ASP A 83 -10.34 15.31 21.24
CA ASP A 83 -10.16 16.76 21.12
C ASP A 83 -9.09 17.12 20.07
N ALA A 84 -7.99 16.36 20.01
CA ALA A 84 -6.97 16.53 18.98
C ALA A 84 -7.50 16.18 17.59
N LEU A 85 -8.28 15.10 17.45
CA LEU A 85 -8.95 14.73 16.20
C LEU A 85 -9.96 15.81 15.78
N ALA A 86 -10.77 16.29 16.72
CA ALA A 86 -11.77 17.35 16.47
C ALA A 86 -11.11 18.66 16.04
N SER A 87 -9.97 19.05 16.66
CA SER A 87 -9.23 20.25 16.28
C SER A 87 -8.70 20.22 14.85
N ALA A 88 -8.34 19.02 14.35
CA ALA A 88 -7.90 18.79 12.98
C ALA A 88 -9.08 18.55 12.01
N GLY A 89 -10.31 18.43 12.49
CA GLY A 89 -11.50 18.18 11.67
C GLY A 89 -11.51 16.78 11.03
N ILE A 90 -10.91 15.78 11.67
CA ILE A 90 -10.82 14.43 11.15
C ILE A 90 -11.40 13.40 12.12
N GLU A 91 -11.85 12.29 11.58
CA GLU A 91 -12.38 11.15 12.33
C GLU A 91 -11.78 9.84 11.81
N ARG A 92 -11.87 8.77 12.61
CA ARG A 92 -11.41 7.45 12.21
C ARG A 92 -12.20 6.93 11.00
N ARG A 93 -11.48 6.48 9.96
CA ARG A 93 -12.07 6.04 8.69
C ARG A 93 -11.83 4.56 8.41
N THR A 94 -10.62 4.18 8.09
CA THR A 94 -10.30 2.82 7.64
C THR A 94 -9.03 2.30 8.28
N SER A 95 -8.94 1.00 8.43
CA SER A 95 -7.69 0.33 8.83
C SER A 95 -7.15 -0.46 7.66
N TRP A 96 -5.84 -0.46 7.51
CA TRP A 96 -5.14 -1.19 6.47
C TRP A 96 -3.79 -1.68 6.98
N ASP A 97 -3.33 -2.78 6.42
CA ASP A 97 -2.09 -3.42 6.79
C ASP A 97 -1.14 -3.44 5.61
N ARG A 98 0.12 -3.18 5.89
CA ARG A 98 1.21 -3.39 4.97
C ARG A 98 1.85 -4.73 5.25
N PHE A 99 2.04 -5.51 4.19
CA PHE A 99 2.68 -6.80 4.21
C PHE A 99 3.97 -6.77 3.41
N THR A 100 4.95 -7.58 3.82
CA THR A 100 6.19 -7.78 3.06
C THR A 100 6.58 -9.26 3.05
N THR A 101 7.34 -9.65 2.03
CA THR A 101 8.07 -10.93 1.97
C THR A 101 9.40 -10.74 1.27
N ASP A 102 10.44 -11.41 1.73
CA ASP A 102 11.76 -11.54 1.10
C ASP A 102 12.03 -12.98 0.66
N ALA A 103 11.06 -13.87 0.82
CA ALA A 103 11.11 -15.26 0.40
C ALA A 103 10.18 -15.51 -0.78
N ALA A 104 10.67 -16.24 -1.78
CA ALA A 104 9.84 -16.63 -2.91
C ALA A 104 8.74 -17.60 -2.47
N PRO A 105 7.44 -17.28 -2.73
CA PRO A 105 6.34 -18.18 -2.40
C PRO A 105 6.47 -19.50 -3.17
N ALA A 106 5.87 -20.55 -2.63
CA ALA A 106 5.73 -21.81 -3.37
C ALA A 106 4.91 -21.58 -4.65
N ALA A 107 5.19 -22.36 -5.69
CA ALA A 107 4.41 -22.32 -6.91
C ALA A 107 2.92 -22.61 -6.64
N GLN A 108 2.05 -21.84 -7.26
CA GLN A 108 0.60 -21.95 -7.08
C GLN A 108 -0.03 -22.64 -8.28
N PRO A 109 -1.11 -23.40 -8.09
CA PRO A 109 -1.90 -23.93 -9.21
C PRO A 109 -2.31 -22.80 -10.16
N GLY A 110 -2.15 -23.01 -11.47
CA GLY A 110 -2.47 -22.02 -12.50
C GLY A 110 -1.46 -20.88 -12.64
N GLN A 111 -0.34 -20.91 -11.94
CA GLN A 111 0.71 -19.88 -12.07
C GLN A 111 1.33 -19.85 -13.47
N ASP A 112 1.36 -20.96 -14.18
CA ASP A 112 1.80 -21.11 -15.56
C ASP A 112 0.91 -20.38 -16.57
N THR A 113 -0.32 -20.06 -16.21
CA THR A 113 -1.24 -19.26 -17.03
C THR A 113 -1.09 -17.74 -16.83
N VAL A 114 -0.27 -17.33 -15.87
CA VAL A 114 0.00 -15.91 -15.61
C VAL A 114 0.97 -15.37 -16.64
N VAL A 115 0.58 -14.31 -17.33
CA VAL A 115 1.38 -13.65 -18.37
C VAL A 115 1.61 -12.18 -18.05
N ALA A 116 2.69 -11.61 -18.58
CA ALA A 116 2.86 -10.16 -18.59
C ALA A 116 1.87 -9.53 -19.58
N LEU A 117 1.26 -8.42 -19.17
CA LEU A 117 0.38 -7.61 -20.01
C LEU A 117 1.08 -6.30 -20.37
N ASP A 118 0.85 -5.83 -21.58
CA ASP A 118 1.30 -4.51 -22.01
C ASP A 118 0.32 -3.43 -21.51
N PRO A 119 0.71 -2.57 -20.55
CA PRO A 119 -0.21 -1.61 -19.94
C PRO A 119 -0.69 -0.50 -20.90
N VAL A 120 -0.05 -0.37 -22.07
CA VAL A 120 -0.45 0.61 -23.11
C VAL A 120 -1.36 -0.05 -24.14
N ARG A 121 -0.94 -1.18 -24.69
CA ARG A 121 -1.72 -1.86 -25.76
C ARG A 121 -2.95 -2.55 -25.22
N GLU A 122 -2.92 -2.99 -23.96
CA GLU A 122 -3.99 -3.75 -23.31
C GLU A 122 -4.71 -2.94 -22.23
N ALA A 123 -4.54 -1.61 -22.23
CA ALA A 123 -5.12 -0.71 -21.23
C ALA A 123 -6.62 -0.93 -21.04
N ASP A 124 -7.36 -1.07 -22.14
CA ASP A 124 -8.81 -1.26 -22.11
C ASP A 124 -9.20 -2.60 -21.49
N ALA A 125 -8.48 -3.67 -21.81
CA ALA A 125 -8.75 -5.01 -21.26
C ALA A 125 -8.41 -5.09 -19.76
N ILE A 126 -7.30 -4.47 -19.35
CA ILE A 126 -6.91 -4.35 -17.93
C ILE A 126 -7.96 -3.51 -17.18
N GLY A 127 -8.35 -2.36 -17.74
CA GLY A 127 -9.35 -1.46 -17.18
C GLY A 127 -10.71 -2.15 -16.99
N ALA A 128 -11.22 -2.82 -18.00
CA ALA A 128 -12.48 -3.58 -17.94
C ALA A 128 -12.43 -4.70 -16.88
N CYS A 129 -11.31 -5.41 -16.76
CA CYS A 129 -11.12 -6.39 -15.69
C CYS A 129 -11.17 -5.74 -14.31
N LEU A 130 -10.49 -4.59 -14.09
CA LEU A 130 -10.49 -3.88 -12.83
C LEU A 130 -11.87 -3.33 -12.43
N GLU A 131 -12.63 -2.80 -13.38
CA GLU A 131 -14.00 -2.31 -13.15
C GLU A 131 -14.91 -3.40 -12.59
N LEU A 132 -14.79 -4.62 -13.10
CA LEU A 132 -15.58 -5.76 -12.64
C LEU A 132 -15.03 -6.40 -11.36
N ALA A 133 -13.71 -6.42 -11.20
CA ALA A 133 -13.03 -7.19 -10.17
C ALA A 133 -12.74 -6.38 -8.91
N ASN A 134 -12.38 -5.11 -9.06
CA ASN A 134 -11.94 -4.21 -8.00
C ASN A 134 -12.29 -2.74 -8.33
N PRO A 135 -13.57 -2.39 -8.40
CA PRO A 135 -14.03 -1.06 -8.86
C PRO A 135 -13.56 0.10 -7.98
N GLY A 136 -13.18 -0.18 -6.74
CA GLY A 136 -12.63 0.82 -5.80
C GLY A 136 -11.12 1.03 -5.91
N THR A 137 -10.43 0.36 -6.83
CA THR A 137 -8.98 0.53 -6.99
C THR A 137 -8.63 1.84 -7.69
N HIS A 138 -7.49 2.41 -7.27
CA HIS A 138 -6.86 3.55 -7.96
C HIS A 138 -5.81 3.11 -9.00
N ALA A 139 -5.56 1.80 -9.13
CA ALA A 139 -4.65 1.28 -10.15
C ALA A 139 -5.17 1.61 -11.56
N ARG A 140 -4.30 2.15 -12.40
CA ARG A 140 -4.61 2.49 -13.80
C ARG A 140 -3.45 2.05 -14.68
N PRO A 141 -3.68 1.23 -15.71
CA PRO A 141 -2.63 0.83 -16.63
C PRO A 141 -2.03 2.07 -17.32
N GLY A 142 -0.71 2.08 -17.44
CA GLY A 142 0.03 3.17 -18.06
C GLY A 142 0.17 4.46 -17.21
N ALA A 143 -0.30 4.47 -15.97
CA ALA A 143 -0.18 5.62 -15.08
C ALA A 143 1.26 5.89 -14.63
N ALA A 144 2.09 4.86 -14.51
CA ALA A 144 3.51 4.96 -14.19
C ALA A 144 4.34 4.12 -15.17
N ALA A 145 5.49 4.67 -15.59
CA ALA A 145 6.36 4.01 -16.56
C ALA A 145 7.10 2.78 -16.00
N ASP A 146 7.18 2.67 -14.68
CA ASP A 146 7.89 1.63 -13.94
C ASP A 146 6.96 0.56 -13.35
N GLU A 147 5.72 0.49 -13.86
CA GLU A 147 4.77 -0.56 -13.51
C GLU A 147 4.80 -1.73 -14.50
N THR A 148 4.89 -2.93 -13.97
CA THR A 148 4.65 -4.18 -14.71
C THR A 148 3.24 -4.67 -14.40
N TRP A 149 2.50 -5.08 -15.42
CA TRP A 149 1.18 -5.67 -15.27
C TRP A 149 1.22 -7.17 -15.58
N TRP A 150 0.52 -7.92 -14.73
CA TRP A 150 0.36 -9.36 -14.84
C TRP A 150 -1.11 -9.67 -15.03
N GLY A 151 -1.42 -10.69 -15.83
CA GLY A 151 -2.79 -11.09 -16.07
C GLY A 151 -2.97 -12.59 -16.28
N VAL A 152 -4.22 -13.01 -16.14
CA VAL A 152 -4.70 -14.34 -16.55
C VAL A 152 -5.78 -14.14 -17.57
N ARG A 153 -5.74 -14.93 -18.66
CA ARG A 153 -6.75 -14.92 -19.74
C ARG A 153 -7.66 -16.14 -19.65
N ASP A 154 -8.91 -15.95 -20.09
CA ASP A 154 -9.87 -17.02 -20.32
C ASP A 154 -10.53 -16.74 -21.66
N GLY A 155 -10.22 -17.56 -22.66
CA GLY A 155 -10.47 -17.20 -24.05
C GLY A 155 -9.76 -15.92 -24.46
N ASP A 156 -10.47 -15.00 -25.10
CA ASP A 156 -9.94 -13.70 -25.53
C ASP A 156 -9.97 -12.63 -24.43
N GLY A 157 -10.55 -12.94 -23.25
CA GLY A 157 -10.75 -11.99 -22.16
C GLY A 157 -9.66 -12.03 -21.08
N VAL A 158 -9.37 -10.89 -20.46
CA VAL A 158 -8.55 -10.81 -19.24
C VAL A 158 -9.48 -10.97 -18.04
N VAL A 159 -9.27 -12.03 -17.25
CA VAL A 159 -10.14 -12.40 -16.11
C VAL A 159 -9.50 -12.16 -14.74
N GLY A 160 -8.21 -11.86 -14.73
CA GLY A 160 -7.48 -11.50 -13.52
C GLY A 160 -6.31 -10.61 -13.85
N VAL A 161 -6.03 -9.62 -13.01
CA VAL A 161 -4.92 -8.66 -13.18
C VAL A 161 -4.24 -8.34 -11.86
N LEU A 162 -2.98 -7.94 -11.94
CA LEU A 162 -2.17 -7.44 -10.83
C LEU A 162 -1.14 -6.46 -11.37
N ALA A 163 -0.98 -5.32 -10.72
CA ALA A 163 0.10 -4.37 -10.97
C ALA A 163 1.24 -4.56 -9.98
N ALA A 164 2.47 -4.36 -10.45
CA ALA A 164 3.70 -4.41 -9.68
C ALA A 164 4.53 -3.15 -9.97
N ALA A 165 4.58 -2.24 -9.01
CA ALA A 165 5.29 -0.97 -9.13
C ALA A 165 6.68 -1.07 -8.48
N THR A 166 7.69 -0.57 -9.18
CA THR A 166 9.05 -0.42 -8.64
C THR A 166 9.08 0.69 -7.58
N ARG A 167 9.78 0.45 -6.49
CA ARG A 167 9.95 1.40 -5.38
C ARG A 167 11.42 1.49 -4.98
N PRO A 168 11.85 2.59 -4.33
CA PRO A 168 13.18 2.66 -3.73
C PRO A 168 13.47 1.49 -2.80
N GLY A 169 14.72 1.09 -2.72
CA GLY A 169 15.20 0.04 -1.83
C GLY A 169 16.61 0.35 -1.32
N PRO A 170 17.11 -0.42 -0.34
CA PRO A 170 18.39 -0.11 0.32
C PRO A 170 19.61 -0.38 -0.56
N THR A 171 19.56 -1.40 -1.40
CA THR A 171 20.68 -1.83 -2.28
C THR A 171 20.23 -2.03 -3.72
N ALA A 172 18.95 -2.33 -3.92
CA ALA A 172 18.31 -2.50 -5.21
C ALA A 172 16.83 -2.07 -5.07
N PRO A 173 16.15 -1.75 -6.17
CA PRO A 173 14.73 -1.44 -6.15
C PRO A 173 13.90 -2.58 -5.53
N THR A 174 12.87 -2.21 -4.78
CA THR A 174 11.84 -3.13 -4.26
C THR A 174 10.62 -3.12 -5.17
N VAL A 175 9.66 -4.01 -4.91
CA VAL A 175 8.43 -4.08 -5.71
C VAL A 175 7.21 -4.02 -4.79
N HIS A 176 6.26 -3.15 -5.14
CA HIS A 176 4.97 -3.03 -4.46
C HIS A 176 3.84 -3.56 -5.32
N LEU A 177 3.17 -4.62 -4.86
CA LEU A 177 2.01 -5.20 -5.54
C LEU A 177 0.74 -4.40 -5.22
N HIS A 178 -0.04 -4.10 -6.24
CA HIS A 178 -1.32 -3.39 -6.08
C HIS A 178 -2.31 -3.74 -7.19
N GLY A 179 -3.57 -3.27 -7.07
CA GLY A 179 -4.56 -3.46 -8.13
C GLY A 179 -4.93 -4.92 -8.41
N LEU A 180 -4.68 -5.86 -7.48
CA LEU A 180 -5.11 -7.24 -7.67
C LEU A 180 -6.64 -7.31 -7.82
N GLY A 181 -7.08 -7.92 -8.91
CA GLY A 181 -8.49 -8.18 -9.17
C GLY A 181 -8.68 -9.47 -9.96
N VAL A 182 -9.73 -10.23 -9.61
CA VAL A 182 -10.21 -11.40 -10.37
C VAL A 182 -11.71 -11.21 -10.58
N VAL A 183 -12.14 -11.22 -11.82
CA VAL A 183 -13.57 -11.03 -12.17
C VAL A 183 -14.45 -12.05 -11.43
N PRO A 184 -15.65 -11.69 -10.98
CA PRO A 184 -16.51 -12.57 -10.16
C PRO A 184 -16.69 -13.97 -10.73
N ALA A 185 -16.90 -14.10 -12.04
CA ALA A 185 -17.10 -15.39 -12.73
C ALA A 185 -15.86 -16.31 -12.71
N ALA A 186 -14.65 -15.78 -12.48
CA ALA A 186 -13.41 -16.54 -12.44
C ALA A 186 -12.86 -16.75 -11.01
N ARG A 187 -13.57 -16.27 -9.99
CA ARG A 187 -13.18 -16.45 -8.57
C ARG A 187 -13.27 -17.92 -8.14
N GLY A 188 -12.61 -18.26 -7.01
CA GLY A 188 -12.58 -19.63 -6.49
C GLY A 188 -11.60 -20.58 -7.22
N ARG A 189 -10.93 -20.13 -8.28
CA ARG A 189 -9.99 -20.92 -9.10
C ARG A 189 -8.53 -20.72 -8.68
N GLY A 190 -8.23 -20.02 -7.59
CA GLY A 190 -6.87 -19.77 -7.11
C GLY A 190 -6.11 -18.67 -7.88
N LEU A 191 -6.74 -17.99 -8.87
CA LEU A 191 -6.06 -17.05 -9.77
C LEU A 191 -5.42 -15.86 -9.04
N GLY A 192 -6.03 -15.37 -7.96
CA GLY A 192 -5.43 -14.28 -7.16
C GLY A 192 -4.12 -14.69 -6.50
N ALA A 193 -4.05 -15.92 -5.97
CA ALA A 193 -2.82 -16.47 -5.39
C ALA A 193 -1.76 -16.70 -6.49
N ALA A 194 -2.17 -17.23 -7.65
CA ALA A 194 -1.29 -17.46 -8.78
C ALA A 194 -0.66 -16.16 -9.31
N LEU A 195 -1.45 -15.09 -9.47
CA LEU A 195 -0.98 -13.76 -9.88
C LEU A 195 0.03 -13.18 -8.86
N ALA A 196 -0.34 -13.18 -7.57
CA ALA A 196 0.53 -12.64 -6.52
C ALA A 196 1.83 -13.46 -6.40
N ALA A 197 1.77 -14.80 -6.48
CA ALA A 197 2.95 -15.66 -6.43
C ALA A 197 3.86 -15.44 -7.64
N ALA A 198 3.31 -15.36 -8.87
CA ALA A 198 4.08 -15.14 -10.07
C ALA A 198 4.84 -13.82 -10.03
N ALA A 199 4.15 -12.71 -9.73
CA ALA A 199 4.75 -11.38 -9.62
C ALA A 199 5.82 -11.32 -8.52
N THR A 200 5.54 -11.91 -7.35
CA THR A 200 6.50 -11.95 -6.23
C THR A 200 7.76 -12.73 -6.60
N ARG A 201 7.61 -13.93 -7.18
CA ARG A 201 8.75 -14.75 -7.60
C ARG A 201 9.58 -14.03 -8.66
N HIS A 202 8.91 -13.40 -9.64
CA HIS A 202 9.59 -12.62 -10.67
C HIS A 202 10.41 -11.48 -10.06
N ALA A 203 9.82 -10.67 -9.19
CA ALA A 203 10.49 -9.54 -8.55
C ALA A 203 11.73 -9.98 -7.74
N LEU A 204 11.59 -11.03 -6.89
CA LEU A 204 12.71 -11.54 -6.09
C LEU A 204 13.81 -12.16 -6.97
N SER A 205 13.45 -12.88 -8.06
CA SER A 205 14.42 -13.41 -9.00
C SER A 205 15.17 -12.35 -9.80
N ALA A 206 14.54 -11.18 -9.99
CA ALA A 206 15.17 -9.99 -10.59
C ALA A 206 16.03 -9.19 -9.61
N GLY A 207 16.15 -9.64 -8.35
CA GLY A 207 17.03 -9.03 -7.35
C GLY A 207 16.36 -8.05 -6.39
N ALA A 208 15.02 -7.94 -6.40
CA ALA A 208 14.34 -7.12 -5.40
C ALA A 208 14.61 -7.69 -3.98
N PRO A 209 15.04 -6.84 -3.01
CA PRO A 209 15.35 -7.31 -1.67
C PRO A 209 14.11 -7.75 -0.89
N TRP A 210 12.95 -7.25 -1.24
CA TRP A 210 11.63 -7.70 -0.76
C TRP A 210 10.52 -7.26 -1.71
N VAL A 211 9.36 -7.87 -1.54
CA VAL A 211 8.11 -7.47 -2.18
C VAL A 211 7.14 -7.04 -1.10
N SER A 212 6.38 -5.96 -1.35
CA SER A 212 5.36 -5.44 -0.44
C SER A 212 4.00 -5.37 -1.08
N LEU A 213 2.98 -5.26 -0.26
CA LEU A 213 1.62 -4.91 -0.65
C LEU A 213 0.89 -4.24 0.51
N SER A 214 -0.25 -3.61 0.21
CA SER A 214 -1.16 -3.09 1.22
C SER A 214 -2.57 -3.58 0.98
N MET A 215 -3.29 -3.86 2.05
CA MET A 215 -4.69 -4.29 1.99
C MET A 215 -5.50 -3.73 3.14
N TYR A 216 -6.80 -3.57 2.97
CA TYR A 216 -7.68 -3.22 4.07
C TYR A 216 -7.75 -4.34 5.10
N ALA A 217 -7.72 -3.97 6.39
CA ALA A 217 -7.64 -4.91 7.49
C ALA A 217 -8.88 -5.83 7.61
N ASP A 218 -10.02 -5.38 7.09
CA ASP A 218 -11.28 -6.13 7.03
C ASP A 218 -11.34 -7.15 5.87
N ASN A 219 -10.37 -7.15 4.95
CA ASN A 219 -10.30 -8.11 3.86
C ASN A 219 -9.68 -9.45 4.31
N VAL A 220 -10.45 -10.21 5.10
CA VAL A 220 -10.01 -11.50 5.65
C VAL A 220 -9.63 -12.51 4.57
N HIS A 221 -10.28 -12.45 3.39
CA HIS A 221 -9.97 -13.35 2.28
C HIS A 221 -8.57 -13.08 1.71
N ALA A 222 -8.26 -11.82 1.40
CA ALA A 222 -6.94 -11.46 0.89
C ALA A 222 -5.84 -11.76 1.92
N ARG A 223 -6.09 -11.51 3.22
CA ARG A 223 -5.14 -11.85 4.29
C ARG A 223 -4.75 -13.32 4.23
N ARG A 224 -5.72 -14.24 4.16
CA ARG A 224 -5.44 -15.69 4.08
C ARG A 224 -4.58 -16.06 2.87
N VAL A 225 -4.83 -15.41 1.73
CA VAL A 225 -4.03 -15.63 0.52
C VAL A 225 -2.59 -15.18 0.74
N TYR A 226 -2.38 -13.97 1.24
CA TYR A 226 -1.03 -13.43 1.44
C TYR A 226 -0.26 -14.14 2.55
N ASP A 227 -0.91 -14.51 3.65
CA ASP A 227 -0.30 -15.34 4.71
C ASP A 227 0.17 -16.69 4.16
N ALA A 228 -0.64 -17.34 3.32
CA ALA A 228 -0.30 -18.61 2.67
C ALA A 228 0.86 -18.46 1.67
N LEU A 229 1.02 -17.30 1.06
CA LEU A 229 2.15 -16.97 0.17
C LEU A 229 3.41 -16.52 0.93
N GLY A 230 3.39 -16.53 2.26
CA GLY A 230 4.55 -16.19 3.08
C GLY A 230 4.75 -14.71 3.36
N PHE A 231 3.80 -13.85 2.97
CA PHE A 231 3.82 -12.46 3.40
C PHE A 231 3.59 -12.35 4.90
N ARG A 232 4.21 -11.35 5.52
CA ARG A 232 4.05 -11.03 6.94
C ARG A 232 3.65 -9.57 7.09
N VAL A 233 2.85 -9.28 8.11
CA VAL A 233 2.50 -7.91 8.47
C VAL A 233 3.78 -7.17 8.86
N ASP A 234 4.02 -6.06 8.20
CA ASP A 234 5.13 -5.14 8.45
C ASP A 234 4.65 -3.96 9.30
N VAL A 235 3.51 -3.37 8.92
CA VAL A 235 2.88 -2.28 9.66
C VAL A 235 1.35 -2.42 9.61
N GLU A 236 0.72 -2.25 10.77
CA GLU A 236 -0.73 -2.10 10.89
C GLU A 236 -1.08 -0.63 11.04
N ASN A 237 -1.93 -0.11 10.17
CA ASN A 237 -2.27 1.30 10.13
C ASN A 237 -3.76 1.56 10.32
N VAL A 238 -4.06 2.77 10.78
CA VAL A 238 -5.39 3.35 10.75
C VAL A 238 -5.34 4.71 10.06
N GLY A 239 -6.31 4.96 9.22
CA GLY A 239 -6.50 6.23 8.54
C GLY A 239 -7.58 7.07 9.18
N TYR A 240 -7.35 8.37 9.26
CA TYR A 240 -8.29 9.39 9.68
C TYR A 240 -8.48 10.39 8.55
N GLY A 241 -9.69 10.88 8.38
CA GLY A 241 -10.02 11.87 7.36
C GLY A 241 -11.24 12.69 7.74
N PRO A 242 -11.58 13.74 6.99
CA PRO A 242 -12.78 14.53 7.22
C PRO A 242 -14.05 13.65 7.23
N PRO A 243 -15.10 14.07 7.95
CA PRO A 243 -16.39 13.39 7.90
C PRO A 243 -16.88 13.19 6.46
N GLY A 244 -17.34 11.98 6.15
CA GLY A 244 -17.78 11.62 4.81
C GLY A 244 -16.68 11.37 3.78
N ALA A 245 -15.39 11.55 4.11
CA ALA A 245 -14.31 11.24 3.20
C ALA A 245 -14.32 9.74 2.82
N THR A 246 -14.21 9.48 1.53
CA THR A 246 -14.00 8.13 0.99
C THR A 246 -12.57 7.68 1.28
N ARG A 247 -12.34 6.38 1.23
CA ARG A 247 -10.99 5.78 1.35
C ARG A 247 -10.02 6.45 0.36
N PRO A 248 -8.76 6.75 0.75
CA PRO A 248 -7.77 7.36 -0.15
C PRO A 248 -7.34 6.41 -1.24
#